data_19921b5e42efa333b5ab9526b408c25c
#
_entry.id   19921b5e42efa333b5ab9526b408c25c
#
_cell.length_a   1.000
_cell.length_b   1.000
_cell.length_c   1.000
_cell.angle_alpha   90.00
_cell.angle_beta   90.00
_cell.angle_gamma   90.00
#
_symmetry.space_group_name_H-M   'P 1'
#
loop_
_entity.id
_entity.type
_entity.pdbx_description
1 polymer ?
#
loop_
_entity_poly.entity_id
_entity_poly.type
_entity_poly.pdbx_seq_one_letter_code
_entity_poly.pdbx_strand_id
1 'polypeptide(L)'
;MSEPQAIPTLGLELSDAGLEAALGVAAGIDPQPFFVPDLQGNRDWPGYACSDGKTITLGRAAEDLWFVHPRRIDFHFWARLGHDPSALQVNGKTLSSSELAFLFLRAFLARLEPAASRPGRVVLAVPGAYLRDPAIEEERIGLLLGLAHGLQLPLVGVVDAGLAALSDPRGPGCDPSLPVVLIDAGLTGADLTLLQPRAGRLARAAHLHLPQAGLAALRRQLTAALGNRFLRQTTFDVLTDGRVEQAFFRQVHDFLQGEATEHRFVIGTGARTYEMNAKREQLAADALGIAATIAQGLQDLLARRNGGPAPGTVALTDRAARIPGLEARLRAGTPARLLRLPTAAAAVGAARLGHSSADAPADLAEVPVWTELDLALVTPIPAGSWRLRVAGGGPGTPGSAPTHLVLGGLAHPLPRQRRFTFGPPSAEPDLSLPLPAGSPAWTLLQEGGCWLLAGSEAPGAPLTAGDRLELAIGDEKTELLLVRCLPSTVGPA
;
A
#
# COMPACT_ATOMS: atom_id res chain seq x y z
N MET A 1 35.56 12.43 -25.63
CA MET A 1 34.09 12.39 -25.59
C MET A 1 33.73 12.36 -24.11
N SER A 2 33.19 13.46 -23.57
CA SER A 2 32.70 13.48 -22.18
C SER A 2 31.52 12.52 -22.08
N GLU A 3 31.51 11.61 -21.10
CA GLU A 3 30.33 10.81 -20.79
C GLU A 3 29.13 11.76 -20.59
N PRO A 4 27.96 11.44 -21.18
CA PRO A 4 26.77 12.25 -20.96
C PRO A 4 26.49 12.28 -19.45
N GLN A 5 26.57 13.48 -18.89
CA GLN A 5 26.32 13.69 -17.46
C GLN A 5 24.87 13.27 -17.18
N ALA A 6 24.68 12.25 -16.34
CA ALA A 6 23.36 11.74 -16.02
C ALA A 6 22.50 12.86 -15.40
N ILE A 7 21.34 13.09 -15.97
CA ILE A 7 20.39 14.11 -15.50
C ILE A 7 19.62 13.53 -14.31
N PRO A 8 19.77 14.08 -13.10
CA PRO A 8 19.07 13.54 -11.94
C PRO A 8 17.55 13.75 -12.09
N THR A 9 16.80 12.70 -11.80
CA THR A 9 15.34 12.69 -11.87
C THR A 9 14.75 12.59 -10.48
N LEU A 10 13.90 13.54 -10.11
CA LEU A 10 13.15 13.57 -8.86
C LEU A 10 11.75 13.00 -9.10
N GLY A 11 11.41 11.91 -8.41
CA GLY A 11 10.05 11.43 -8.27
C GLY A 11 9.44 11.99 -6.99
N LEU A 12 8.27 12.61 -7.11
CA LEU A 12 7.50 13.13 -5.98
C LEU A 12 6.14 12.46 -5.93
N GLU A 13 5.82 11.80 -4.84
CA GLU A 13 4.47 11.35 -4.55
C GLU A 13 3.70 12.44 -3.82
N LEU A 14 2.58 12.86 -4.40
CA LEU A 14 1.65 13.80 -3.80
C LEU A 14 0.51 13.02 -3.16
N SER A 15 0.37 13.13 -1.85
CA SER A 15 -0.70 12.50 -1.09
C SER A 15 -1.15 13.41 0.05
N ASP A 16 -2.42 13.35 0.43
CA ASP A 16 -2.90 14.02 1.63
C ASP A 16 -2.28 13.41 2.90
N ALA A 17 -1.85 12.14 2.86
CA ALA A 17 -1.13 11.51 3.96
C ALA A 17 0.32 11.99 4.10
N GLY A 18 0.86 12.65 3.07
CA GLY A 18 2.20 13.22 3.10
C GLY A 18 2.85 13.23 1.71
N LEU A 19 3.97 13.95 1.63
CA LEU A 19 4.82 13.96 0.44
C LEU A 19 5.97 12.98 0.64
N GLU A 20 6.24 12.19 -0.39
CA GLU A 20 7.39 11.30 -0.43
C GLU A 20 8.23 11.61 -1.67
N ALA A 21 9.54 11.41 -1.57
CA ALA A 21 10.48 11.73 -2.64
C ALA A 21 11.46 10.58 -2.91
N ALA A 22 11.86 10.46 -4.16
CA ALA A 22 12.95 9.57 -4.57
C ALA A 22 13.82 10.25 -5.63
N LEU A 23 15.11 9.96 -5.60
CA LEU A 23 16.08 10.49 -6.54
C LEU A 23 16.69 9.37 -7.37
N GLY A 24 16.58 9.47 -8.68
CA GLY A 24 17.33 8.68 -9.63
C GLY A 24 18.50 9.49 -10.17
N VAL A 25 19.72 8.99 -10.02
CA VAL A 25 20.95 9.72 -10.37
C VAL A 25 21.54 9.32 -11.71
N ALA A 26 21.27 8.12 -12.20
CA ALA A 26 21.81 7.63 -13.46
C ALA A 26 20.92 6.55 -14.08
N ALA A 27 20.97 6.41 -15.42
CA ALA A 27 20.34 5.30 -16.13
C ALA A 27 20.97 3.95 -15.68
N GLY A 28 20.12 2.97 -15.42
CA GLY A 28 20.56 1.63 -14.96
C GLY A 28 20.85 1.52 -13.47
N ILE A 29 20.73 2.60 -12.70
CA ILE A 29 20.76 2.60 -11.24
C ILE A 29 19.35 2.85 -10.73
N ASP A 30 18.85 1.94 -9.90
CA ASP A 30 17.50 2.07 -9.33
C ASP A 30 17.40 3.34 -8.48
N PRO A 31 16.32 4.14 -8.68
CA PRO A 31 16.08 5.31 -7.88
C PRO A 31 15.96 4.95 -6.39
N GLN A 32 16.50 5.81 -5.55
CA GLN A 32 16.47 5.60 -4.10
C GLN A 32 15.52 6.59 -3.45
N PRO A 33 14.66 6.13 -2.51
CA PRO A 33 13.89 7.04 -1.71
C PRO A 33 14.81 7.84 -0.80
N PHE A 34 14.47 9.09 -0.58
CA PHE A 34 15.14 9.86 0.44
C PHE A 34 14.10 10.57 1.31
N PHE A 35 14.43 10.69 2.58
CA PHE A 35 13.58 11.34 3.54
C PHE A 35 13.95 12.82 3.65
N VAL A 36 12.93 13.65 3.52
CA VAL A 36 13.08 15.10 3.70
C VAL A 36 12.66 15.43 5.13
N PRO A 37 13.61 15.74 6.03
CA PRO A 37 13.25 16.07 7.41
C PRO A 37 12.48 17.39 7.47
N ASP A 38 11.44 17.45 8.31
CA ASP A 38 10.76 18.69 8.63
C ASP A 38 11.64 19.59 9.54
N LEU A 39 11.08 20.70 10.04
CA LEU A 39 11.78 21.63 10.92
C LEU A 39 12.19 21.02 12.27
N GLN A 40 11.53 19.95 12.69
CA GLN A 40 11.80 19.21 13.92
C GLN A 40 12.63 17.94 13.70
N GLY A 41 13.02 17.63 12.45
CA GLY A 41 13.76 16.43 12.10
C GLY A 41 12.89 15.18 11.90
N ASN A 42 11.56 15.31 11.88
CA ASN A 42 10.65 14.20 11.54
C ASN A 42 10.77 13.86 10.05
N ARG A 43 10.59 12.59 9.73
CA ARG A 43 10.76 12.07 8.36
C ARG A 43 9.48 12.09 7.52
N ASP A 44 8.34 12.39 8.11
CA ASP A 44 7.05 12.45 7.45
C ASP A 44 6.54 13.89 7.34
N TRP A 45 5.90 14.17 6.23
CA TRP A 45 5.26 15.44 5.92
C TRP A 45 3.76 15.25 5.72
N PRO A 46 3.01 14.93 6.79
CA PRO A 46 1.57 14.73 6.67
C PRO A 46 0.90 16.02 6.20
N GLY A 47 -0.15 15.89 5.39
CA GLY A 47 -0.85 17.00 4.73
C GLY A 47 -1.68 17.86 5.68
N TYR A 48 -1.09 18.33 6.80
CA TYR A 48 -1.71 19.24 7.74
C TYR A 48 -1.21 20.65 7.55
N ALA A 49 -2.12 21.63 7.69
CA ALA A 49 -1.82 23.05 7.75
C ALA A 49 -2.55 23.68 8.94
N CYS A 50 -1.89 24.55 9.68
CA CYS A 50 -2.45 25.30 10.82
C CYS A 50 -2.16 26.78 10.65
N SER A 51 -3.15 27.65 10.92
CA SER A 51 -2.95 29.09 10.91
C SER A 51 -3.11 29.68 12.31
N ASP A 52 -2.18 30.55 12.71
CA ASP A 52 -2.34 31.41 13.89
C ASP A 52 -2.99 32.78 13.55
N GLY A 53 -3.39 32.96 12.28
CA GLY A 53 -3.93 34.22 11.74
C GLY A 53 -2.87 35.12 11.10
N LYS A 54 -1.57 34.89 11.33
CA LYS A 54 -0.46 35.62 10.75
C LYS A 54 0.47 34.75 9.93
N THR A 55 0.68 33.52 10.37
CA THR A 55 1.59 32.56 9.76
C THR A 55 0.90 31.23 9.51
N ILE A 56 1.46 30.42 8.61
CA ILE A 56 1.04 29.04 8.37
C ILE A 56 2.13 28.11 8.86
N THR A 57 1.72 27.17 9.72
CA THR A 57 2.52 26.00 10.10
C THR A 57 2.07 24.81 9.26
N LEU A 58 3.00 23.98 8.77
CA LEU A 58 2.74 22.87 7.84
C LEU A 58 3.31 21.55 8.37
N GLY A 59 2.77 20.44 7.84
CA GLY A 59 3.29 19.10 8.12
C GLY A 59 3.05 18.64 9.55
N ARG A 60 4.03 17.95 10.12
CA ARG A 60 3.98 17.38 11.47
C ARG A 60 3.75 18.46 12.54
N ALA A 61 4.40 19.61 12.40
CA ALA A 61 4.21 20.73 13.33
C ALA A 61 2.76 21.24 13.37
N ALA A 62 2.05 21.18 12.25
CA ALA A 62 0.63 21.48 12.20
C ALA A 62 -0.23 20.36 12.80
N GLU A 63 0.09 19.10 12.52
CA GLU A 63 -0.58 17.93 13.13
C GLU A 63 -0.47 17.95 14.66
N ASP A 64 0.66 18.42 15.18
CA ASP A 64 0.91 18.56 16.61
C ASP A 64 0.03 19.62 17.30
N LEU A 65 -0.71 20.39 16.52
CA LEU A 65 -1.68 21.37 17.00
C LEU A 65 -3.15 20.91 16.81
N TRP A 66 -3.38 19.70 16.29
CA TRP A 66 -4.70 19.27 15.87
C TRP A 66 -5.74 19.32 16.99
N PHE A 67 -5.45 18.75 18.15
CA PHE A 67 -6.36 18.79 19.30
C PHE A 67 -6.28 20.09 20.10
N VAL A 68 -5.16 20.82 19.97
CA VAL A 68 -4.98 22.11 20.66
C VAL A 68 -5.75 23.23 19.96
N HIS A 69 -5.76 23.21 18.63
CA HIS A 69 -6.40 24.26 17.81
C HIS A 69 -7.25 23.67 16.68
N PRO A 70 -8.27 22.83 16.96
CA PRO A 70 -8.96 22.03 15.93
C PRO A 70 -9.67 22.88 14.86
N ARG A 71 -10.08 24.13 15.20
CA ARG A 71 -10.70 25.06 14.25
C ARG A 71 -9.73 25.83 13.36
N ARG A 72 -8.42 25.68 13.60
CA ARG A 72 -7.34 26.34 12.86
C ARG A 72 -6.51 25.37 12.05
N ILE A 73 -7.00 24.17 11.87
CA ILE A 73 -6.34 23.08 11.12
C ILE A 73 -7.13 22.77 9.86
N ASP A 74 -6.42 22.62 8.75
CA ASP A 74 -6.93 22.01 7.53
C ASP A 74 -5.99 20.88 7.11
N PHE A 75 -6.54 19.71 6.81
CA PHE A 75 -5.84 18.55 6.26
C PHE A 75 -6.58 17.97 5.03
N HIS A 76 -7.50 18.75 4.46
CA HIS A 76 -8.29 18.35 3.31
C HIS A 76 -7.83 19.04 2.01
N PHE A 77 -6.87 19.98 2.08
CA PHE A 77 -6.52 20.81 0.94
C PHE A 77 -5.95 20.01 -0.25
N TRP A 78 -5.24 18.90 -0.01
CA TRP A 78 -4.84 17.98 -1.08
C TRP A 78 -6.04 17.26 -1.68
N ALA A 79 -6.92 16.68 -0.87
CA ALA A 79 -8.11 15.99 -1.35
C ALA A 79 -9.09 16.93 -2.08
N ARG A 80 -9.10 18.21 -1.70
CA ARG A 80 -9.94 19.27 -2.29
C ARG A 80 -9.14 20.23 -3.17
N LEU A 81 -8.01 19.80 -3.74
CA LEU A 81 -7.17 20.68 -4.56
C LEU A 81 -8.03 21.46 -5.55
N GLY A 82 -8.08 22.80 -5.42
CA GLY A 82 -9.01 23.65 -6.14
C GLY A 82 -8.88 25.10 -5.71
N HIS A 83 -9.73 25.94 -6.30
CA HIS A 83 -9.82 27.37 -5.99
C HIS A 83 -10.76 27.66 -4.80
N ASP A 84 -11.46 26.65 -4.31
CA ASP A 84 -12.37 26.81 -3.19
C ASP A 84 -11.62 27.29 -1.93
N PRO A 85 -12.24 28.20 -1.14
CA PRO A 85 -11.64 28.72 0.07
C PRO A 85 -11.47 27.59 1.10
N SER A 86 -10.30 27.53 1.72
CA SER A 86 -10.05 26.69 2.90
C SER A 86 -10.62 27.35 4.16
N ALA A 87 -10.54 26.62 5.28
CA ALA A 87 -10.89 27.19 6.59
C ALA A 87 -9.83 28.15 7.15
N LEU A 88 -8.66 28.25 6.49
CA LEU A 88 -7.49 28.96 7.02
C LEU A 88 -7.39 30.39 6.48
N GLN A 89 -7.05 31.30 7.38
CA GLN A 89 -6.82 32.70 7.06
C GLN A 89 -5.44 33.14 7.54
N VAL A 90 -4.81 34.02 6.75
CA VAL A 90 -3.54 34.69 7.08
C VAL A 90 -3.68 36.16 6.78
N ASN A 91 -3.42 37.02 7.79
CA ASN A 91 -3.55 38.49 7.71
C ASN A 91 -4.93 38.93 7.15
N GLY A 92 -6.01 38.22 7.56
CA GLY A 92 -7.38 38.50 7.11
C GLY A 92 -7.72 37.97 5.71
N LYS A 93 -6.78 37.38 4.97
CA LYS A 93 -7.02 36.76 3.67
C LYS A 93 -7.29 35.26 3.88
N THR A 94 -8.41 34.76 3.37
CA THR A 94 -8.71 33.33 3.30
C THR A 94 -7.88 32.71 2.18
N LEU A 95 -7.22 31.60 2.48
CA LEU A 95 -6.42 30.85 1.49
C LEU A 95 -7.29 29.82 0.78
N SER A 96 -7.04 29.59 -0.50
CA SER A 96 -7.62 28.46 -1.24
C SER A 96 -6.85 27.16 -0.95
N SER A 97 -7.45 26.01 -1.31
CA SER A 97 -6.76 24.71 -1.20
C SER A 97 -5.51 24.66 -2.08
N SER A 98 -5.53 25.28 -3.27
CA SER A 98 -4.35 25.36 -4.15
C SER A 98 -3.25 26.26 -3.59
N GLU A 99 -3.59 27.37 -2.94
CA GLU A 99 -2.60 28.21 -2.25
C GLU A 99 -1.92 27.46 -1.08
N LEU A 100 -2.69 26.66 -0.31
CA LEU A 100 -2.13 25.81 0.73
C LEU A 100 -1.21 24.73 0.16
N ALA A 101 -1.64 24.06 -0.92
CA ALA A 101 -0.84 23.07 -1.61
C ALA A 101 0.48 23.68 -2.15
N PHE A 102 0.43 24.89 -2.71
CA PHE A 102 1.62 25.63 -3.13
C PHE A 102 2.58 25.89 -1.99
N LEU A 103 2.06 26.42 -0.88
CA LEU A 103 2.88 26.72 0.31
C LEU A 103 3.51 25.44 0.87
N PHE A 104 2.74 24.35 0.90
CA PHE A 104 3.19 23.06 1.41
C PHE A 104 4.31 22.49 0.52
N LEU A 105 4.09 22.42 -0.80
CA LEU A 105 5.08 21.93 -1.74
C LEU A 105 6.34 22.78 -1.74
N ARG A 106 6.21 24.11 -1.70
CA ARG A 106 7.34 25.03 -1.57
C ARG A 106 8.16 24.79 -0.31
N ALA A 107 7.48 24.58 0.84
CA ALA A 107 8.17 24.32 2.11
C ALA A 107 8.90 22.97 2.09
N PHE A 108 8.30 21.94 1.48
CA PHE A 108 8.92 20.64 1.28
C PHE A 108 10.16 20.74 0.39
N LEU A 109 10.04 21.38 -0.78
CA LEU A 109 11.14 21.54 -1.74
C LEU A 109 12.32 22.34 -1.17
N ALA A 110 12.05 23.33 -0.33
CA ALA A 110 13.09 24.10 0.34
C ALA A 110 13.92 23.28 1.34
N ARG A 111 13.50 22.07 1.66
CA ARG A 111 14.19 21.13 2.57
C ARG A 111 14.90 20.00 1.83
N LEU A 112 14.79 19.96 0.51
CA LEU A 112 15.53 18.98 -0.26
C LEU A 112 17.03 19.19 -0.08
N GLU A 113 17.76 18.10 0.06
CA GLU A 113 19.23 18.11 0.06
C GLU A 113 19.77 18.79 -1.21
N PRO A 114 20.95 19.44 -1.16
CA PRO A 114 21.50 20.12 -2.32
C PRO A 114 21.58 19.27 -3.59
N ALA A 115 21.82 17.96 -3.45
CA ALA A 115 21.84 17.03 -4.58
C ALA A 115 20.47 16.86 -5.27
N ALA A 116 19.38 16.98 -4.50
CA ALA A 116 18.01 16.85 -4.97
C ALA A 116 17.32 18.20 -5.21
N SER A 117 17.92 19.31 -4.77
CA SER A 117 17.33 20.66 -4.85
C SER A 117 17.32 21.24 -6.26
N ARG A 118 18.07 20.66 -7.19
CA ARG A 118 18.12 21.06 -8.61
C ARG A 118 18.03 19.81 -9.51
N PRO A 119 16.91 19.10 -9.51
CA PRO A 119 16.71 17.98 -10.41
C PRO A 119 16.66 18.51 -11.85
N GLY A 120 17.20 17.77 -12.79
CA GLY A 120 17.03 18.09 -14.20
C GLY A 120 15.67 17.67 -14.73
N ARG A 121 14.99 16.76 -14.03
CA ARG A 121 13.66 16.24 -14.36
C ARG A 121 12.85 15.99 -13.10
N VAL A 122 11.54 16.25 -13.15
CA VAL A 122 10.59 15.93 -12.08
C VAL A 122 9.42 15.14 -12.64
N VAL A 123 9.02 14.09 -11.96
CA VAL A 123 7.76 13.35 -12.21
C VAL A 123 6.90 13.40 -10.95
N LEU A 124 5.64 13.79 -11.12
CA LEU A 124 4.67 13.81 -10.03
C LEU A 124 3.82 12.53 -10.08
N ALA A 125 3.87 11.73 -9.03
CA ALA A 125 2.90 10.66 -8.79
C ALA A 125 1.71 11.24 -8.03
N VAL A 126 0.51 11.15 -8.63
CA VAL A 126 -0.70 11.78 -8.11
C VAL A 126 -1.74 10.76 -7.69
N PRO A 127 -2.59 11.06 -6.69
CA PRO A 127 -3.67 10.17 -6.28
C PRO A 127 -4.58 9.80 -7.44
N GLY A 128 -5.00 8.54 -7.52
CA GLY A 128 -5.95 8.06 -8.53
C GLY A 128 -7.28 8.84 -8.54
N ALA A 129 -7.65 9.44 -7.42
CA ALA A 129 -8.81 10.32 -7.31
C ALA A 129 -8.73 11.57 -8.20
N TYR A 130 -7.52 12.06 -8.54
CA TYR A 130 -7.33 13.20 -9.44
C TYR A 130 -7.57 12.85 -10.90
N LEU A 131 -7.48 11.58 -11.24
CA LEU A 131 -7.58 11.05 -12.60
C LEU A 131 -8.88 10.23 -12.81
N ARG A 132 -9.89 10.41 -11.95
CA ARG A 132 -11.08 9.53 -11.93
C ARG A 132 -12.05 9.75 -13.10
N ASP A 133 -12.13 10.96 -13.58
CA ASP A 133 -12.94 11.35 -14.75
C ASP A 133 -12.28 12.56 -15.46
N PRO A 134 -12.56 12.79 -16.75
CA PRO A 134 -11.88 13.82 -17.55
C PRO A 134 -12.00 15.25 -17.02
N ALA A 135 -13.14 15.63 -16.43
CA ALA A 135 -13.35 17.00 -15.94
C ALA A 135 -12.51 17.25 -14.67
N ILE A 136 -12.45 16.27 -13.77
CA ILE A 136 -11.63 16.34 -12.57
C ILE A 136 -10.15 16.27 -12.91
N GLU A 137 -9.78 15.43 -13.88
CA GLU A 137 -8.41 15.33 -14.38
C GLU A 137 -7.95 16.68 -14.92
N GLU A 138 -8.71 17.30 -15.84
CA GLU A 138 -8.38 18.61 -16.42
C GLU A 138 -8.18 19.67 -15.34
N GLU A 139 -9.11 19.79 -14.39
CA GLU A 139 -9.01 20.76 -13.30
C GLU A 139 -7.78 20.50 -12.41
N ARG A 140 -7.63 19.25 -11.90
CA ARG A 140 -6.58 18.92 -10.93
C ARG A 140 -5.19 18.94 -11.55
N ILE A 141 -5.04 18.39 -12.74
CA ILE A 141 -3.76 18.41 -13.45
C ILE A 141 -3.41 19.84 -13.86
N GLY A 142 -4.37 20.63 -14.37
CA GLY A 142 -4.14 22.04 -14.67
C GLY A 142 -3.62 22.82 -13.46
N LEU A 143 -4.20 22.62 -12.29
CA LEU A 143 -3.71 23.22 -11.04
C LEU A 143 -2.29 22.75 -10.68
N LEU A 144 -1.99 21.45 -10.79
CA LEU A 144 -0.65 20.92 -10.51
C LEU A 144 0.39 21.47 -11.48
N LEU A 145 0.07 21.60 -12.76
CA LEU A 145 0.94 22.25 -13.76
C LEU A 145 1.21 23.71 -13.38
N GLY A 146 0.18 24.45 -12.93
CA GLY A 146 0.33 25.81 -12.42
C GLY A 146 1.21 25.88 -11.16
N LEU A 147 1.07 24.94 -10.23
CA LEU A 147 1.94 24.85 -9.04
C LEU A 147 3.39 24.56 -9.44
N ALA A 148 3.60 23.60 -10.35
CA ALA A 148 4.93 23.24 -10.86
C ALA A 148 5.59 24.43 -11.56
N HIS A 149 4.85 25.17 -12.37
CA HIS A 149 5.33 26.38 -13.04
C HIS A 149 5.73 27.45 -12.02
N GLY A 150 4.86 27.75 -11.04
CA GLY A 150 5.14 28.74 -9.99
C GLY A 150 6.34 28.38 -9.11
N LEU A 151 6.67 27.09 -9.00
CA LEU A 151 7.82 26.56 -8.28
C LEU A 151 9.05 26.31 -9.18
N GLN A 152 8.95 26.59 -10.46
CA GLN A 152 10.00 26.38 -11.48
C GLN A 152 10.51 24.92 -11.52
N LEU A 153 9.61 23.95 -11.36
CA LEU A 153 9.95 22.54 -11.44
C LEU A 153 10.09 22.12 -12.90
N PRO A 154 11.18 21.43 -13.30
CA PRO A 154 11.37 20.88 -14.64
C PRO A 154 10.51 19.60 -14.80
N LEU A 155 9.19 19.80 -14.89
CA LEU A 155 8.22 18.71 -14.91
C LEU A 155 8.25 17.98 -16.26
N VAL A 156 8.50 16.68 -16.26
CA VAL A 156 8.55 15.82 -17.45
C VAL A 156 7.36 14.87 -17.56
N GLY A 157 6.57 14.73 -16.50
CA GLY A 157 5.38 13.88 -16.53
C GLY A 157 4.61 13.89 -15.21
N VAL A 158 3.34 13.51 -15.32
CA VAL A 158 2.44 13.21 -14.19
C VAL A 158 2.00 11.76 -14.36
N VAL A 159 2.00 10.97 -13.29
CA VAL A 159 1.64 9.54 -13.31
C VAL A 159 0.64 9.20 -12.21
N ASP A 160 -0.26 8.26 -12.50
CA ASP A 160 -1.09 7.64 -11.45
C ASP A 160 -0.18 6.98 -10.40
N ALA A 161 -0.35 7.34 -9.13
CA ALA A 161 0.49 6.85 -8.04
C ALA A 161 0.45 5.31 -7.91
N GLY A 162 -0.69 4.69 -8.24
CA GLY A 162 -0.81 3.23 -8.25
C GLY A 162 0.05 2.58 -9.32
N LEU A 163 0.06 3.13 -10.53
CA LEU A 163 0.93 2.65 -11.62
C LEU A 163 2.40 2.86 -11.28
N ALA A 164 2.74 4.05 -10.78
CA ALA A 164 4.11 4.35 -10.35
C ALA A 164 4.58 3.37 -9.26
N ALA A 165 3.76 3.11 -8.24
CA ALA A 165 4.11 2.22 -7.14
C ALA A 165 4.40 0.76 -7.59
N LEU A 166 3.72 0.27 -8.63
CA LEU A 166 3.97 -1.06 -9.19
C LEU A 166 5.23 -1.12 -10.05
N SER A 167 5.81 0.00 -10.43
CA SER A 167 7.09 0.06 -11.14
C SER A 167 8.31 0.19 -10.22
N ASP A 168 8.12 0.23 -8.89
CA ASP A 168 9.22 0.25 -7.94
C ASP A 168 10.01 -1.08 -7.97
N PRO A 169 11.28 -1.09 -8.37
CA PRO A 169 12.08 -2.31 -8.48
C PRO A 169 12.35 -2.99 -7.13
N ARG A 170 12.18 -2.28 -6.02
CA ARG A 170 12.35 -2.81 -4.66
C ARG A 170 11.11 -3.60 -4.20
N GLY A 171 10.00 -3.45 -4.93
CA GLY A 171 8.77 -4.15 -4.60
C GLY A 171 8.88 -5.66 -4.80
N PRO A 172 7.99 -6.44 -4.14
CA PRO A 172 7.99 -7.90 -4.27
C PRO A 172 7.52 -8.38 -5.65
N GLY A 173 7.16 -7.44 -6.53
CA GLY A 173 6.69 -7.72 -7.88
C GLY A 173 5.27 -8.28 -7.95
N CYS A 174 4.64 -8.14 -9.10
CA CYS A 174 3.34 -8.75 -9.39
C CYS A 174 3.33 -9.38 -10.79
N ASP A 175 2.36 -10.24 -11.05
CA ASP A 175 2.14 -10.77 -12.40
C ASP A 175 1.45 -9.69 -13.25
N PRO A 176 2.14 -9.09 -14.22
CA PRO A 176 1.57 -8.04 -15.03
C PRO A 176 0.50 -8.53 -16.01
N SER A 177 0.35 -9.84 -16.20
CA SER A 177 -0.69 -10.43 -17.05
C SER A 177 -2.06 -10.53 -16.35
N LEU A 178 -2.10 -10.38 -15.04
CA LEU A 178 -3.31 -10.45 -14.21
C LEU A 178 -3.71 -9.07 -13.68
N PRO A 179 -5.01 -8.83 -13.45
CA PRO A 179 -5.44 -7.60 -12.80
C PRO A 179 -4.83 -7.45 -11.40
N VAL A 180 -4.54 -6.20 -11.04
CA VAL A 180 -4.01 -5.83 -9.73
C VAL A 180 -4.97 -4.83 -9.08
N VAL A 181 -5.31 -5.03 -7.80
CA VAL A 181 -5.97 -3.98 -7.01
C VAL A 181 -4.94 -3.34 -6.10
N LEU A 182 -4.76 -2.04 -6.24
CA LEU A 182 -3.99 -1.25 -5.30
C LEU A 182 -4.92 -0.66 -4.24
N ILE A 183 -4.54 -0.76 -2.98
CA ILE A 183 -5.19 -0.11 -1.84
C ILE A 183 -4.22 0.88 -1.22
N ASP A 184 -4.60 2.15 -1.23
CA ASP A 184 -3.86 3.23 -0.57
C ASP A 184 -4.70 3.85 0.56
N ALA A 185 -4.04 4.34 1.60
CA ALA A 185 -4.66 5.03 2.71
C ALA A 185 -4.14 6.47 2.80
N GLY A 186 -5.01 7.41 2.43
CA GLY A 186 -4.80 8.83 2.67
C GLY A 186 -5.23 9.26 4.07
N LEU A 187 -5.09 10.55 4.40
CA LEU A 187 -5.64 11.12 5.64
C LEU A 187 -7.17 11.11 5.64
N THR A 188 -7.77 11.49 4.52
CA THR A 188 -9.20 11.74 4.42
C THR A 188 -10.01 10.53 3.99
N GLY A 189 -9.39 9.54 3.38
CA GLY A 189 -10.04 8.34 2.90
C GLY A 189 -9.06 7.25 2.48
N ALA A 190 -9.60 6.12 2.05
CA ALA A 190 -8.85 5.08 1.38
C ALA A 190 -9.25 4.99 -0.09
N ASP A 191 -8.29 4.75 -0.95
CA ASP A 191 -8.47 4.63 -2.40
C ASP A 191 -8.17 3.20 -2.84
N LEU A 192 -9.09 2.62 -3.61
CA LEU A 192 -8.95 1.32 -4.23
C LEU A 192 -8.92 1.49 -5.74
N THR A 193 -7.82 1.13 -6.36
CA THR A 193 -7.64 1.25 -7.82
C THR A 193 -7.49 -0.13 -8.43
N LEU A 194 -8.39 -0.49 -9.35
CA LEU A 194 -8.29 -1.70 -10.15
C LEU A 194 -7.49 -1.38 -11.42
N LEU A 195 -6.37 -2.04 -11.58
CA LEU A 195 -5.51 -1.98 -12.75
C LEU A 195 -5.67 -3.28 -13.55
N GLN A 196 -5.82 -3.17 -14.87
CA GLN A 196 -6.00 -4.33 -15.75
C GLN A 196 -5.00 -4.32 -16.90
N PRO A 197 -4.44 -5.46 -17.27
CA PRO A 197 -3.63 -5.59 -18.46
C PRO A 197 -4.52 -5.43 -19.69
N ARG A 198 -4.09 -4.54 -20.62
CA ARG A 198 -4.79 -4.27 -21.87
C ARG A 198 -3.78 -3.88 -22.96
N ALA A 199 -3.79 -4.61 -24.07
CA ALA A 199 -2.93 -4.34 -25.23
C ALA A 199 -1.44 -4.12 -24.88
N GLY A 200 -0.87 -4.93 -23.99
CA GLY A 200 0.55 -4.82 -23.60
C GLY A 200 0.84 -3.74 -22.56
N ARG A 201 -0.19 -3.10 -22.02
CA ARG A 201 -0.09 -2.09 -20.96
C ARG A 201 -0.94 -2.45 -19.75
N LEU A 202 -0.56 -1.97 -18.59
CA LEU A 202 -1.37 -1.97 -17.38
C LEU A 202 -2.11 -0.65 -17.29
N ALA A 203 -3.44 -0.67 -17.34
CA ALA A 203 -4.27 0.53 -17.37
C ALA A 203 -5.26 0.53 -16.20
N ARG A 204 -5.63 1.71 -15.74
CA ARG A 204 -6.67 1.86 -14.71
C ARG A 204 -8.04 1.51 -15.31
N ALA A 205 -8.70 0.52 -14.71
CA ALA A 205 -10.03 0.05 -15.11
C ALA A 205 -11.16 0.60 -14.24
N ALA A 206 -10.91 0.77 -12.93
CA ALA A 206 -11.88 1.32 -11.99
C ALA A 206 -11.18 1.94 -10.79
N HIS A 207 -11.85 2.88 -10.14
CA HIS A 207 -11.41 3.53 -8.90
C HIS A 207 -12.59 3.64 -7.94
N LEU A 208 -12.32 3.41 -6.66
CA LEU A 208 -13.29 3.58 -5.57
C LEU A 208 -12.63 4.35 -4.43
N HIS A 209 -13.18 5.52 -4.10
CA HIS A 209 -12.78 6.28 -2.92
C HIS A 209 -13.73 5.98 -1.76
N LEU A 210 -13.16 5.67 -0.60
CA LEU A 210 -13.87 5.38 0.65
C LEU A 210 -13.64 6.53 1.63
N PRO A 211 -14.52 7.54 1.66
CA PRO A 211 -14.39 8.63 2.61
C PRO A 211 -14.54 8.08 4.03
N GLN A 212 -13.87 8.67 5.00
CA GLN A 212 -13.83 8.28 6.41
C GLN A 212 -13.07 6.97 6.72
N ALA A 213 -12.58 6.23 5.71
CA ALA A 213 -11.66 5.10 5.91
C ALA A 213 -10.19 5.53 5.88
N GLY A 214 -9.91 6.81 6.10
CA GLY A 214 -8.57 7.37 6.08
C GLY A 214 -7.84 7.32 7.43
N LEU A 215 -6.53 7.63 7.37
CA LEU A 215 -5.64 7.58 8.53
C LEU A 215 -6.02 8.56 9.64
N ALA A 216 -6.60 9.73 9.30
CA ALA A 216 -7.06 10.70 10.30
C ALA A 216 -8.21 10.12 11.14
N ALA A 217 -9.19 9.48 10.49
CA ALA A 217 -10.29 8.80 11.18
C ALA A 217 -9.79 7.63 12.02
N LEU A 218 -8.88 6.79 11.48
CA LEU A 218 -8.25 5.69 12.21
C LEU A 218 -7.55 6.17 13.47
N ARG A 219 -6.68 7.17 13.36
CA ARG A 219 -5.91 7.70 14.49
C ARG A 219 -6.82 8.29 15.57
N ARG A 220 -7.86 9.03 15.20
CA ARG A 220 -8.86 9.55 16.15
C ARG A 220 -9.60 8.41 16.86
N GLN A 221 -10.04 7.39 16.13
CA GLN A 221 -10.73 6.24 16.70
C GLN A 221 -9.86 5.49 17.69
N LEU A 222 -8.58 5.25 17.34
CA LEU A 222 -7.62 4.59 18.23
C LEU A 222 -7.31 5.45 19.46
N THR A 223 -7.16 6.77 19.29
CA THR A 223 -6.94 7.71 20.41
C THR A 223 -8.11 7.67 21.39
N ALA A 224 -9.34 7.71 20.89
CA ALA A 224 -10.53 7.62 21.74
C ALA A 224 -10.65 6.26 22.45
N ALA A 225 -10.41 5.14 21.75
CA ALA A 225 -10.49 3.80 22.31
C ALA A 225 -9.43 3.58 23.40
N LEU A 226 -8.17 3.96 23.12
CA LEU A 226 -7.07 3.85 24.09
C LEU A 226 -7.23 4.87 25.23
N GLY A 227 -7.71 6.09 24.96
CA GLY A 227 -8.01 7.08 26.00
C GLY A 227 -9.08 6.59 26.99
N ASN A 228 -10.14 5.94 26.50
CA ASN A 228 -11.15 5.32 27.34
C ASN A 228 -10.59 4.13 28.18
N ARG A 229 -9.63 3.38 27.66
CA ARG A 229 -8.92 2.35 28.44
C ARG A 229 -8.02 2.99 29.48
N PHE A 230 -7.29 4.06 29.11
CA PHE A 230 -6.43 4.81 30.00
C PHE A 230 -7.23 5.35 31.20
N LEU A 231 -8.39 5.97 30.93
CA LEU A 231 -9.30 6.45 31.98
C LEU A 231 -9.73 5.33 32.95
N ARG A 232 -10.11 4.17 32.40
CA ARG A 232 -10.55 3.03 33.23
C ARG A 232 -9.43 2.46 34.11
N GLN A 233 -8.18 2.51 33.66
CA GLN A 233 -7.04 1.96 34.40
C GLN A 233 -6.42 2.95 35.39
N THR A 234 -6.43 4.24 35.05
CA THR A 234 -5.71 5.27 35.81
C THR A 234 -6.62 6.28 36.52
N THR A 235 -7.94 6.27 36.21
CA THR A 235 -8.91 7.29 36.64
C THR A 235 -8.63 8.70 36.11
N PHE A 236 -7.65 8.86 35.19
CA PHE A 236 -7.30 10.13 34.57
C PHE A 236 -7.81 10.18 33.13
N ASP A 237 -8.60 11.19 32.80
CA ASP A 237 -9.16 11.37 31.46
C ASP A 237 -8.24 12.21 30.59
N VAL A 238 -7.60 11.56 29.60
CA VAL A 238 -6.68 12.19 28.67
C VAL A 238 -7.38 12.95 27.52
N LEU A 239 -8.71 12.84 27.39
CA LEU A 239 -9.48 13.41 26.28
C LEU A 239 -10.16 14.73 26.66
N THR A 240 -10.01 15.23 27.89
CA THR A 240 -10.67 16.45 28.38
C THR A 240 -9.90 17.73 28.12
N ASP A 241 -8.57 17.64 27.96
CA ASP A 241 -7.69 18.77 27.67
C ASP A 241 -6.97 18.56 26.36
N GLY A 242 -7.12 19.49 25.41
CA GLY A 242 -6.54 19.34 24.07
C GLY A 242 -5.01 19.19 24.01
N ARG A 243 -4.27 19.72 25.00
CA ARG A 243 -2.80 19.53 25.06
C ARG A 243 -2.46 18.12 25.55
N VAL A 244 -3.20 17.62 26.52
CA VAL A 244 -3.04 16.27 27.03
C VAL A 244 -3.46 15.25 25.95
N GLU A 245 -4.59 15.49 25.30
CA GLU A 245 -5.07 14.68 24.19
C GLU A 245 -4.05 14.66 23.04
N GLN A 246 -3.45 15.79 22.69
CA GLN A 246 -2.39 15.85 21.68
C GLN A 246 -1.14 15.06 22.07
N ALA A 247 -0.73 15.13 23.32
CA ALA A 247 0.42 14.36 23.82
C ALA A 247 0.13 12.84 23.81
N PHE A 248 -1.12 12.46 24.13
CA PHE A 248 -1.56 11.08 24.05
C PHE A 248 -1.67 10.60 22.60
N PHE A 249 -2.24 11.42 21.72
CA PHE A 249 -2.32 11.15 20.26
C PHE A 249 -0.94 10.88 19.64
N ARG A 250 0.09 11.62 20.02
CA ARG A 250 1.46 11.37 19.53
C ARG A 250 1.91 9.96 19.90
N GLN A 251 1.70 9.52 21.14
CA GLN A 251 2.06 8.18 21.57
C GLN A 251 1.26 7.09 20.82
N VAL A 252 -0.04 7.36 20.52
CA VAL A 252 -0.85 6.46 19.69
C VAL A 252 -0.29 6.39 18.26
N HIS A 253 0.11 7.54 17.69
CA HIS A 253 0.74 7.61 16.39
C HIS A 253 2.06 6.81 16.35
N ASP A 254 2.95 7.02 17.34
CA ASP A 254 4.23 6.33 17.42
C ASP A 254 4.05 4.82 17.58
N PHE A 255 3.06 4.39 18.37
CA PHE A 255 2.71 2.99 18.52
C PHE A 255 2.18 2.39 17.21
N LEU A 256 1.39 3.14 16.46
CA LEU A 256 0.88 2.70 15.16
C LEU A 256 2.01 2.57 14.12
N GLN A 257 2.95 3.51 14.10
CA GLN A 257 4.07 3.52 13.16
C GLN A 257 5.18 2.52 13.51
N GLY A 258 5.39 2.24 14.79
CA GLY A 258 6.43 1.31 15.25
C GLY A 258 6.04 -0.16 15.02
N GLU A 259 6.98 -1.07 15.26
CA GLU A 259 6.80 -2.53 15.17
C GLU A 259 6.59 -3.19 16.54
N ALA A 260 6.67 -2.40 17.61
CA ALA A 260 6.56 -2.91 18.98
C ALA A 260 5.21 -3.63 19.21
N THR A 261 5.25 -4.80 19.84
CA THR A 261 4.06 -5.58 20.18
C THR A 261 3.28 -4.98 21.36
N GLU A 262 3.97 -4.19 22.20
CA GLU A 262 3.40 -3.48 23.36
C GLU A 262 3.92 -2.06 23.40
N HIS A 263 3.12 -1.14 23.94
CA HIS A 263 3.49 0.25 24.18
C HIS A 263 3.04 0.71 25.54
N ARG A 264 3.92 1.43 26.24
CA ARG A 264 3.64 2.06 27.52
C ARG A 264 3.25 3.51 27.30
N PHE A 265 2.00 3.83 27.48
CA PHE A 265 1.47 5.19 27.44
C PHE A 265 1.75 5.88 28.78
N VAL A 266 2.34 7.09 28.71
CA VAL A 266 2.74 7.85 29.91
C VAL A 266 2.28 9.28 29.78
N ILE A 267 1.47 9.74 30.73
CA ILE A 267 0.98 11.12 30.80
C ILE A 267 1.34 11.72 32.15
N GLY A 268 2.11 12.81 32.13
CA GLY A 268 2.47 13.58 33.31
C GLY A 268 1.59 14.83 33.46
N THR A 269 1.09 15.09 34.67
CA THR A 269 0.32 16.29 35.02
C THR A 269 0.97 16.97 36.22
N GLY A 270 2.11 17.62 36.00
CA GLY A 270 2.83 18.29 37.07
C GLY A 270 3.30 17.32 38.18
N ALA A 271 2.47 17.11 39.19
CA ALA A 271 2.84 16.31 40.38
C ALA A 271 2.62 14.78 40.22
N ARG A 272 1.93 14.33 39.19
CA ARG A 272 1.56 12.91 39.03
C ARG A 272 1.86 12.42 37.61
N THR A 273 2.26 11.16 37.54
CA THR A 273 2.42 10.43 36.26
C THR A 273 1.44 9.28 36.25
N TYR A 274 0.72 9.16 35.15
CA TYR A 274 -0.25 8.10 34.89
C TYR A 274 0.28 7.23 33.76
N GLU A 275 0.09 5.90 33.86
CA GLU A 275 0.66 4.95 32.93
C GLU A 275 -0.32 3.85 32.59
N MET A 276 -0.28 3.39 31.33
CA MET A 276 -1.04 2.27 30.83
C MET A 276 -0.20 1.49 29.81
N ASN A 277 -0.24 0.17 29.87
CA ASN A 277 0.31 -0.67 28.79
C ASN A 277 -0.82 -1.09 27.84
N ALA A 278 -0.53 -1.07 26.53
CA ALA A 278 -1.44 -1.59 25.52
C ALA A 278 -0.70 -2.51 24.55
N LYS A 279 -1.39 -3.56 24.10
CA LYS A 279 -0.89 -4.53 23.13
C LYS A 279 -1.36 -4.19 21.71
N ARG A 280 -0.52 -4.47 20.72
CA ARG A 280 -0.84 -4.21 19.30
C ARG A 280 -2.08 -4.97 18.82
N GLU A 281 -2.34 -6.16 19.33
CA GLU A 281 -3.54 -6.94 19.03
C GLU A 281 -4.84 -6.18 19.34
N GLN A 282 -4.83 -5.35 20.39
CA GLN A 282 -5.98 -4.53 20.78
C GLN A 282 -6.28 -3.45 19.73
N LEU A 283 -5.25 -2.93 19.04
CA LEU A 283 -5.44 -1.96 17.96
C LEU A 283 -6.23 -2.55 16.80
N ALA A 284 -6.04 -3.85 16.49
CA ALA A 284 -6.77 -4.51 15.41
C ALA A 284 -8.28 -4.60 15.72
N ALA A 285 -8.65 -4.85 16.97
CA ALA A 285 -10.04 -4.83 17.39
C ALA A 285 -10.64 -3.42 17.33
N ASP A 286 -9.87 -2.41 17.73
CA ASP A 286 -10.31 -1.01 17.70
C ASP A 286 -10.42 -0.45 16.28
N ALA A 287 -9.55 -0.90 15.36
CA ALA A 287 -9.56 -0.49 13.94
C ALA A 287 -10.53 -1.30 13.06
N LEU A 288 -11.25 -2.29 13.63
CA LEU A 288 -12.06 -3.26 12.89
C LEU A 288 -13.06 -2.60 11.93
N GLY A 289 -13.69 -1.50 12.30
CA GLY A 289 -14.66 -0.78 11.47
C GLY A 289 -14.02 -0.27 10.16
N ILE A 290 -12.85 0.36 10.26
CA ILE A 290 -12.13 0.91 9.10
C ILE A 290 -11.60 -0.23 8.21
N ALA A 291 -10.99 -1.25 8.81
CA ALA A 291 -10.51 -2.41 8.06
C ALA A 291 -11.67 -3.14 7.36
N ALA A 292 -12.85 -3.23 7.99
CA ALA A 292 -14.05 -3.81 7.39
C ALA A 292 -14.57 -2.98 6.22
N THR A 293 -14.60 -1.65 6.35
CA THR A 293 -15.03 -0.74 5.29
C THR A 293 -14.13 -0.89 4.06
N ILE A 294 -12.82 -0.96 4.24
CA ILE A 294 -11.88 -1.15 3.12
C ILE A 294 -12.05 -2.53 2.48
N ALA A 295 -12.18 -3.60 3.28
CA ALA A 295 -12.40 -4.94 2.76
C ALA A 295 -13.72 -5.08 2.00
N GLN A 296 -14.80 -4.43 2.49
CA GLN A 296 -16.08 -4.38 1.78
C GLN A 296 -15.94 -3.58 0.48
N GLY A 297 -15.25 -2.43 0.50
CA GLY A 297 -14.97 -1.66 -0.70
C GLY A 297 -14.22 -2.47 -1.76
N LEU A 298 -13.29 -3.35 -1.37
CA LEU A 298 -12.64 -4.27 -2.29
C LEU A 298 -13.68 -5.21 -2.94
N GLN A 299 -14.59 -5.81 -2.17
CA GLN A 299 -15.64 -6.68 -2.71
C GLN A 299 -16.57 -5.91 -3.66
N ASP A 300 -16.95 -4.69 -3.30
CA ASP A 300 -17.81 -3.83 -4.13
C ASP A 300 -17.12 -3.45 -5.45
N LEU A 301 -15.81 -3.13 -5.40
CA LEU A 301 -15.00 -2.84 -6.59
C LEU A 301 -14.92 -4.08 -7.51
N LEU A 302 -14.72 -5.26 -6.93
CA LEU A 302 -14.64 -6.51 -7.66
C LEU A 302 -16.01 -6.95 -8.23
N ALA A 303 -17.10 -6.69 -7.54
CA ALA A 303 -18.45 -6.97 -8.00
C ALA A 303 -18.86 -6.12 -9.22
N ARG A 304 -18.36 -4.89 -9.32
CA ARG A 304 -18.60 -4.00 -10.48
C ARG A 304 -17.84 -4.42 -11.75
N ARG A 305 -16.98 -5.40 -11.63
CA ARG A 305 -16.20 -5.92 -12.74
C ARG A 305 -17.09 -6.74 -13.68
N ASN A 306 -17.25 -6.27 -14.92
CA ASN A 306 -18.07 -6.93 -15.96
C ASN A 306 -17.41 -8.24 -16.47
N GLY A 307 -17.32 -9.28 -15.63
CA GLY A 307 -16.93 -10.63 -16.07
C GLY A 307 -15.45 -10.86 -16.39
N GLY A 308 -14.57 -9.88 -16.17
CA GLY A 308 -13.12 -10.02 -16.40
C GLY A 308 -12.42 -10.98 -15.39
N PRO A 309 -11.15 -11.36 -15.60
CA PRO A 309 -10.42 -12.28 -14.73
C PRO A 309 -10.31 -11.75 -13.29
N ALA A 310 -10.26 -12.64 -12.30
CA ALA A 310 -10.04 -12.25 -10.92
C ALA A 310 -8.67 -11.57 -10.76
N PRO A 311 -8.51 -10.62 -9.81
CA PRO A 311 -7.21 -10.04 -9.56
C PRO A 311 -6.25 -11.13 -9.07
N GLY A 312 -5.06 -11.17 -9.66
CA GLY A 312 -3.98 -12.03 -9.17
C GLY A 312 -3.33 -11.47 -7.91
N THR A 313 -3.44 -10.15 -7.74
CA THR A 313 -2.73 -9.43 -6.67
C THR A 313 -3.62 -8.33 -6.07
N VAL A 314 -3.55 -8.21 -4.74
CA VAL A 314 -3.98 -7.02 -4.00
C VAL A 314 -2.75 -6.41 -3.35
N ALA A 315 -2.34 -5.24 -3.83
CA ALA A 315 -1.18 -4.52 -3.35
C ALA A 315 -1.61 -3.46 -2.32
N LEU A 316 -0.95 -3.43 -1.18
CA LEU A 316 -1.13 -2.43 -0.15
C LEU A 316 0.04 -1.46 -0.19
N THR A 317 -0.22 -0.15 -0.23
CA THR A 317 0.83 0.82 0.08
C THR A 317 1.31 0.62 1.52
N ASP A 318 2.50 1.10 1.84
CA ASP A 318 3.04 1.05 3.20
C ASP A 318 2.06 1.67 4.21
N ARG A 319 1.38 2.76 3.84
CA ARG A 319 0.35 3.42 4.66
C ARG A 319 -0.85 2.52 4.93
N ALA A 320 -1.37 1.86 3.89
CA ALA A 320 -2.50 0.93 4.03
C ALA A 320 -2.13 -0.33 4.82
N ALA A 321 -0.91 -0.85 4.62
CA ALA A 321 -0.41 -2.02 5.34
C ALA A 321 -0.30 -1.81 6.86
N ARG A 322 -0.20 -0.55 7.31
CA ARG A 322 -0.15 -0.17 8.74
C ARG A 322 -1.53 -0.09 9.41
N ILE A 323 -2.63 -0.23 8.67
CA ILE A 323 -3.97 -0.27 9.26
C ILE A 323 -4.12 -1.60 10.03
N PRO A 324 -4.28 -1.57 11.37
CA PRO A 324 -4.32 -2.78 12.16
C PRO A 324 -5.46 -3.71 11.74
N GLY A 325 -5.13 -4.99 11.52
CA GLY A 325 -6.11 -6.02 11.14
C GLY A 325 -6.56 -6.03 9.68
N LEU A 326 -6.20 -5.01 8.88
CA LEU A 326 -6.62 -4.92 7.47
C LEU A 326 -6.13 -6.12 6.66
N GLU A 327 -4.84 -6.42 6.73
CA GLU A 327 -4.23 -7.51 5.96
C GLU A 327 -4.88 -8.87 6.28
N ALA A 328 -5.06 -9.19 7.56
CA ALA A 328 -5.70 -10.43 7.97
C ALA A 328 -7.13 -10.54 7.40
N ARG A 329 -7.86 -9.43 7.39
CA ARG A 329 -9.22 -9.38 6.85
C ARG A 329 -9.26 -9.52 5.33
N LEU A 330 -8.33 -8.90 4.62
CA LEU A 330 -8.21 -9.07 3.17
C LEU A 330 -7.84 -10.51 2.81
N ARG A 331 -6.90 -11.13 3.52
CA ARG A 331 -6.54 -12.55 3.31
C ARG A 331 -7.73 -13.50 3.49
N ALA A 332 -8.60 -13.21 4.46
CA ALA A 332 -9.82 -13.99 4.66
C ALA A 332 -10.88 -13.79 3.57
N GLY A 333 -10.85 -12.64 2.88
CA GLY A 333 -11.88 -12.24 1.92
C GLY A 333 -11.51 -12.41 0.44
N THR A 334 -10.24 -12.65 0.11
CA THR A 334 -9.81 -12.79 -1.29
C THR A 334 -8.74 -13.87 -1.46
N PRO A 335 -8.80 -14.68 -2.54
CA PRO A 335 -7.74 -15.62 -2.89
C PRO A 335 -6.54 -14.95 -3.57
N ALA A 336 -6.63 -13.65 -3.89
CA ALA A 336 -5.54 -12.92 -4.53
C ALA A 336 -4.31 -12.86 -3.61
N ARG A 337 -3.13 -12.86 -4.23
CA ARG A 337 -1.87 -12.64 -3.51
C ARG A 337 -1.87 -11.24 -2.88
N LEU A 338 -1.57 -11.15 -1.60
CA LEU A 338 -1.46 -9.88 -0.89
C LEU A 338 -0.01 -9.41 -0.91
N LEU A 339 0.24 -8.20 -1.40
CA LEU A 339 1.55 -7.57 -1.45
C LEU A 339 1.60 -6.36 -0.55
N ARG A 340 2.73 -6.17 0.15
CA ARG A 340 3.08 -4.88 0.77
C ARG A 340 4.09 -4.18 -0.11
N LEU A 341 3.76 -2.98 -0.54
CA LEU A 341 4.68 -2.14 -1.30
C LEU A 341 5.65 -1.43 -0.33
N PRO A 342 6.89 -1.20 -0.74
CA PRO A 342 7.86 -0.46 0.06
C PRO A 342 7.40 0.98 0.33
N THR A 343 7.91 1.59 1.39
CA THR A 343 7.76 3.03 1.63
C THR A 343 8.27 3.83 0.44
N ALA A 344 7.56 4.88 0.05
CA ALA A 344 7.84 5.75 -1.10
C ALA A 344 7.84 5.01 -2.47
N ALA A 345 7.10 3.91 -2.59
CA ALA A 345 7.06 3.14 -3.84
C ALA A 345 6.62 3.98 -5.04
N ALA A 346 5.60 4.83 -4.87
CA ALA A 346 5.12 5.68 -5.96
C ALA A 346 6.16 6.74 -6.36
N ALA A 347 6.89 7.31 -5.40
CA ALA A 347 7.96 8.26 -5.68
C ALA A 347 9.13 7.60 -6.43
N VAL A 348 9.54 6.39 -6.01
CA VAL A 348 10.60 5.63 -6.68
C VAL A 348 10.19 5.23 -8.10
N GLY A 349 8.97 4.73 -8.27
CA GLY A 349 8.45 4.41 -9.59
C GLY A 349 8.36 5.64 -10.50
N ALA A 350 7.91 6.78 -9.99
CA ALA A 350 7.88 8.04 -10.71
C ALA A 350 9.29 8.47 -11.16
N ALA A 351 10.28 8.40 -10.28
CA ALA A 351 11.67 8.70 -10.64
C ALA A 351 12.19 7.76 -11.74
N ARG A 352 11.87 6.46 -11.67
CA ARG A 352 12.22 5.47 -12.68
C ARG A 352 11.61 5.80 -14.04
N LEU A 353 10.32 6.17 -14.08
CA LEU A 353 9.63 6.54 -15.30
C LEU A 353 10.23 7.80 -15.94
N GLY A 354 10.62 8.78 -15.15
CA GLY A 354 11.25 9.99 -15.63
C GLY A 354 12.63 9.78 -16.25
N HIS A 355 13.33 8.71 -15.92
CA HIS A 355 14.59 8.34 -16.57
C HIS A 355 14.42 7.92 -18.02
N SER A 356 13.30 7.29 -18.36
CA SER A 356 12.98 6.85 -19.72
C SER A 356 12.32 7.93 -20.56
N SER A 357 12.01 9.09 -19.96
CA SER A 357 11.34 10.20 -20.65
C SER A 357 12.32 11.08 -21.40
N ALA A 358 11.82 11.77 -22.43
CA ALA A 358 12.52 12.86 -23.10
C ALA A 358 12.82 14.02 -22.12
N ASP A 359 13.55 15.02 -22.57
CA ASP A 359 13.76 16.23 -21.77
C ASP A 359 12.43 16.92 -21.43
N ALA A 360 12.46 17.78 -20.42
CA ALA A 360 11.28 18.52 -20.02
C ALA A 360 10.73 19.30 -21.21
N PRO A 361 9.42 19.18 -21.53
CA PRO A 361 8.82 19.91 -22.63
C PRO A 361 8.91 21.41 -22.36
N ALA A 362 9.07 22.18 -23.41
CA ALA A 362 9.13 23.66 -23.35
C ALA A 362 7.78 24.25 -22.92
N ASP A 363 6.69 23.56 -23.25
CA ASP A 363 5.32 23.93 -22.90
C ASP A 363 4.75 22.93 -21.90
N LEU A 364 4.21 23.44 -20.78
CA LEU A 364 3.52 22.61 -19.78
C LEU A 364 2.29 21.87 -20.32
N ALA A 365 1.67 22.39 -21.41
CA ALA A 365 0.57 21.69 -22.08
C ALA A 365 1.01 20.37 -22.75
N GLU A 366 2.30 20.19 -22.98
CA GLU A 366 2.88 18.99 -23.57
C GLU A 366 3.33 17.96 -22.51
N VAL A 367 3.20 18.28 -21.21
CA VAL A 367 3.55 17.34 -20.12
C VAL A 367 2.63 16.13 -20.16
N PRO A 368 3.14 14.92 -20.37
CA PRO A 368 2.31 13.74 -20.48
C PRO A 368 1.70 13.37 -19.11
N VAL A 369 0.44 12.90 -19.16
CA VAL A 369 -0.24 12.28 -18.03
C VAL A 369 -0.33 10.77 -18.29
N TRP A 370 0.39 10.00 -17.49
CA TRP A 370 0.46 8.55 -17.64
C TRP A 370 -0.61 7.86 -16.78
N THR A 371 -1.69 7.45 -17.42
CA THR A 371 -2.77 6.64 -16.87
C THR A 371 -2.65 5.16 -17.25
N GLU A 372 -1.64 4.83 -18.03
CA GLU A 372 -1.26 3.50 -18.46
C GLU A 372 0.25 3.32 -18.33
N LEU A 373 0.69 2.10 -18.03
CA LEU A 373 2.10 1.72 -17.90
C LEU A 373 2.39 0.53 -18.80
N ASP A 374 3.52 0.58 -19.53
CA ASP A 374 4.02 -0.59 -20.27
C ASP A 374 4.26 -1.75 -19.29
N LEU A 375 3.79 -2.96 -19.63
CA LEU A 375 3.95 -4.14 -18.77
C LEU A 375 5.43 -4.45 -18.49
N ALA A 376 6.35 -4.07 -19.38
CA ALA A 376 7.78 -4.23 -19.18
C ALA A 376 8.33 -3.36 -18.03
N LEU A 377 7.63 -2.29 -17.66
CA LEU A 377 8.01 -1.40 -16.57
C LEU A 377 7.39 -1.81 -15.22
N VAL A 378 6.39 -2.68 -15.23
CA VAL A 378 5.86 -3.29 -14.00
C VAL A 378 6.92 -4.22 -13.42
N THR A 379 7.18 -4.11 -12.13
CA THR A 379 8.16 -4.97 -11.45
C THR A 379 7.64 -6.41 -11.45
N PRO A 380 8.31 -7.32 -12.18
CA PRO A 380 7.89 -8.71 -12.21
C PRO A 380 8.29 -9.42 -10.92
N ILE A 381 7.61 -10.52 -10.63
CA ILE A 381 8.07 -11.41 -9.56
C ILE A 381 9.42 -12.01 -9.98
N PRO A 382 10.46 -11.94 -9.13
CA PRO A 382 11.77 -12.47 -9.47
C PRO A 382 11.70 -13.96 -9.84
N ALA A 383 12.24 -14.33 -10.98
CA ALA A 383 12.34 -15.73 -11.40
C ALA A 383 13.12 -16.52 -10.36
N GLY A 384 12.60 -17.70 -9.96
CA GLY A 384 13.27 -18.56 -8.95
C GLY A 384 13.00 -18.20 -7.49
N SER A 385 12.20 -17.19 -7.21
CA SER A 385 11.84 -16.82 -5.83
C SER A 385 10.81 -17.74 -5.17
N TRP A 386 10.14 -18.60 -5.95
CA TRP A 386 9.18 -19.57 -5.45
C TRP A 386 9.89 -20.81 -4.90
N ARG A 387 9.65 -21.11 -3.63
CA ARG A 387 10.13 -22.32 -2.99
C ARG A 387 8.94 -23.15 -2.52
N LEU A 388 8.89 -24.41 -2.92
CA LEU A 388 7.95 -25.36 -2.41
C LEU A 388 8.64 -26.22 -1.34
N ARG A 389 8.10 -26.20 -0.13
CA ARG A 389 8.58 -27.04 0.97
C ARG A 389 7.47 -27.98 1.42
N VAL A 390 7.84 -29.19 1.76
CA VAL A 390 6.98 -30.06 2.56
C VAL A 390 7.21 -29.64 4.02
N ALA A 391 6.26 -28.89 4.58
CA ALA A 391 6.25 -28.61 6.01
C ALA A 391 5.73 -29.85 6.70
N GLY A 392 6.54 -30.45 7.56
CA GLY A 392 6.28 -31.73 8.21
C GLY A 392 4.87 -31.84 8.75
N GLY A 393 4.21 -32.95 8.43
CA GLY A 393 2.86 -33.24 8.88
C GLY A 393 2.78 -33.34 10.41
N GLY A 394 1.66 -32.86 10.93
CA GLY A 394 1.25 -33.29 12.25
C GLY A 394 1.11 -34.82 12.26
N PRO A 395 0.94 -35.47 13.41
CA PRO A 395 0.91 -36.92 13.52
C PRO A 395 -0.30 -37.51 12.76
N GLY A 396 -0.20 -37.52 11.44
CA GLY A 396 -1.09 -38.26 10.57
C GLY A 396 -0.81 -39.74 10.75
N THR A 397 -1.84 -40.55 10.78
CA THR A 397 -1.72 -42.00 10.86
C THR A 397 -0.79 -42.48 9.72
N PRO A 398 0.38 -43.09 10.01
CA PRO A 398 1.29 -43.54 8.98
C PRO A 398 0.57 -44.45 8.02
N GLY A 399 0.60 -44.13 6.72
CA GLY A 399 0.13 -45.04 5.66
C GLY A 399 -1.14 -44.67 4.92
N SER A 400 -1.79 -43.51 5.19
CA SER A 400 -2.96 -43.11 4.41
C SER A 400 -2.58 -42.16 3.28
N ALA A 401 -2.64 -42.65 2.03
CA ALA A 401 -2.46 -41.81 0.84
C ALA A 401 -3.52 -40.67 0.79
N PRO A 402 -3.15 -39.42 0.52
CA PRO A 402 -4.08 -38.33 0.37
C PRO A 402 -4.97 -38.52 -0.85
N THR A 403 -6.22 -38.08 -0.78
CA THR A 403 -7.20 -38.13 -1.86
C THR A 403 -7.55 -36.75 -2.40
N HIS A 404 -7.24 -35.67 -1.67
CA HIS A 404 -7.54 -34.32 -2.06
C HIS A 404 -6.39 -33.38 -1.65
N LEU A 405 -6.23 -32.31 -2.43
CA LEU A 405 -5.41 -31.16 -2.12
C LEU A 405 -6.34 -29.99 -1.76
N VAL A 406 -6.15 -29.37 -0.62
CA VAL A 406 -6.96 -28.23 -0.15
C VAL A 406 -6.19 -26.94 -0.33
N LEU A 407 -6.78 -26.01 -1.07
CA LEU A 407 -6.28 -24.66 -1.28
C LEU A 407 -7.37 -23.64 -0.92
N GLY A 408 -7.07 -22.69 -0.02
CA GLY A 408 -8.01 -21.64 0.35
C GLY A 408 -9.37 -22.16 0.88
N GLY A 409 -9.37 -23.35 1.51
CA GLY A 409 -10.58 -23.98 2.03
C GLY A 409 -11.35 -24.82 0.98
N LEU A 410 -10.93 -24.83 -0.29
CA LEU A 410 -11.51 -25.67 -1.34
C LEU A 410 -10.71 -26.96 -1.51
N ALA A 411 -11.41 -28.11 -1.51
CA ALA A 411 -10.81 -29.42 -1.71
C ALA A 411 -10.83 -29.80 -3.20
N HIS A 412 -9.65 -29.99 -3.76
CA HIS A 412 -9.46 -30.45 -5.14
C HIS A 412 -9.13 -31.95 -5.14
N PRO A 413 -9.92 -32.82 -5.78
CA PRO A 413 -9.66 -34.23 -5.78
C PRO A 413 -8.36 -34.56 -6.53
N LEU A 414 -7.50 -35.34 -5.93
CA LEU A 414 -6.36 -35.92 -6.63
C LEU A 414 -6.85 -37.04 -7.57
N PRO A 415 -6.50 -36.95 -8.85
CA PRO A 415 -7.04 -37.91 -9.84
C PRO A 415 -6.52 -39.33 -9.54
N ARG A 416 -7.29 -40.32 -9.94
CA ARG A 416 -6.84 -41.72 -9.92
C ARG A 416 -5.73 -42.01 -10.95
N GLN A 417 -5.43 -41.01 -11.79
CA GLN A 417 -4.29 -41.03 -12.70
C GLN A 417 -3.03 -40.71 -11.96
N ARG A 418 -1.91 -41.30 -12.32
CA ARG A 418 -0.63 -41.25 -11.57
C ARG A 418 0.08 -39.90 -11.51
N ARG A 419 -0.53 -38.83 -12.03
CA ARG A 419 0.07 -37.49 -12.11
C ARG A 419 -0.97 -36.41 -11.83
N PHE A 420 -0.59 -35.42 -11.05
CA PHE A 420 -1.37 -34.19 -10.80
C PHE A 420 -0.45 -32.99 -10.81
N THR A 421 -0.73 -32.01 -11.64
CA THR A 421 0.08 -30.80 -11.78
C THR A 421 -0.61 -29.61 -11.14
N PHE A 422 0.15 -28.75 -10.46
CA PHE A 422 -0.35 -27.47 -9.96
C PHE A 422 0.70 -26.38 -10.22
N GLY A 423 0.25 -25.20 -10.58
CA GLY A 423 1.17 -24.10 -10.98
C GLY A 423 0.44 -22.93 -11.62
N PRO A 424 1.18 -22.04 -12.30
CA PRO A 424 0.61 -20.88 -12.95
C PRO A 424 -0.36 -21.28 -14.06
N PRO A 425 -1.40 -20.46 -14.35
CA PRO A 425 -2.34 -20.72 -15.45
C PRO A 425 -1.66 -20.92 -16.81
N SER A 426 -0.52 -20.26 -17.02
CA SER A 426 0.26 -20.37 -18.27
C SER A 426 0.85 -21.75 -18.54
N ALA A 427 0.91 -22.61 -17.52
CA ALA A 427 1.42 -23.98 -17.65
C ALA A 427 0.28 -25.03 -17.85
N GLU A 428 -0.97 -24.57 -17.98
CA GLU A 428 -2.17 -25.44 -18.11
C GLU A 428 -2.20 -26.59 -17.08
N PRO A 429 -2.05 -26.29 -15.77
CA PRO A 429 -2.00 -27.32 -14.74
C PRO A 429 -3.39 -27.85 -14.39
N ASP A 430 -3.45 -29.04 -13.77
CA ASP A 430 -4.71 -29.59 -13.23
C ASP A 430 -5.33 -28.70 -12.16
N LEU A 431 -4.48 -27.97 -11.40
CA LEU A 431 -4.88 -26.94 -10.46
C LEU A 431 -4.12 -25.65 -10.73
N SER A 432 -4.82 -24.63 -11.23
CA SER A 432 -4.24 -23.30 -11.41
C SER A 432 -4.10 -22.60 -10.08
N LEU A 433 -2.87 -22.18 -9.79
CA LEU A 433 -2.55 -21.32 -8.65
C LEU A 433 -2.41 -19.87 -9.15
N PRO A 434 -2.71 -18.87 -8.33
CA PRO A 434 -2.50 -17.46 -8.68
C PRO A 434 -1.01 -17.12 -8.68
N LEU A 435 -0.26 -17.75 -9.57
CA LEU A 435 1.18 -17.60 -9.74
C LEU A 435 1.47 -16.88 -11.05
N PRO A 436 2.54 -16.06 -11.11
CA PRO A 436 2.95 -15.36 -12.33
C PRO A 436 3.28 -16.30 -13.47
N ALA A 437 3.12 -15.81 -14.70
CA ALA A 437 3.64 -16.48 -15.88
C ALA A 437 5.16 -16.67 -15.75
N GLY A 438 5.64 -17.89 -16.01
CA GLY A 438 7.06 -18.25 -15.83
C GLY A 438 7.43 -18.79 -14.45
N SER A 439 6.48 -18.78 -13.49
CA SER A 439 6.64 -19.57 -12.25
C SER A 439 6.73 -21.05 -12.55
N PRO A 440 7.47 -21.84 -11.75
CA PRO A 440 7.53 -23.29 -11.94
C PRO A 440 6.16 -23.91 -11.69
N ALA A 441 5.85 -24.96 -12.46
CA ALA A 441 4.78 -25.87 -12.15
C ALA A 441 5.33 -27.08 -11.39
N TRP A 442 4.59 -27.54 -10.40
CA TRP A 442 4.97 -28.72 -9.60
C TRP A 442 4.07 -29.89 -9.97
N THR A 443 4.63 -31.08 -9.80
CA THR A 443 3.92 -32.30 -10.13
C THR A 443 3.90 -33.23 -8.92
N LEU A 444 2.72 -33.73 -8.58
CA LEU A 444 2.56 -34.87 -7.71
C LEU A 444 2.53 -36.12 -8.57
N LEU A 445 3.37 -37.09 -8.27
CA LEU A 445 3.42 -38.41 -8.93
C LEU A 445 2.95 -39.47 -7.95
N GLN A 446 2.10 -40.39 -8.42
CA GLN A 446 1.67 -41.52 -7.64
C GLN A 446 2.51 -42.76 -8.00
N GLU A 447 3.33 -43.24 -7.06
CA GLU A 447 4.15 -44.43 -7.20
C GLU A 447 3.95 -45.35 -5.99
N GLY A 448 3.75 -46.62 -6.22
CA GLY A 448 3.59 -47.61 -5.15
C GLY A 448 2.44 -47.35 -4.17
N GLY A 449 1.40 -46.60 -4.60
CA GLY A 449 0.27 -46.18 -3.76
C GLY A 449 0.52 -44.93 -2.92
N CYS A 450 1.69 -44.30 -3.03
CA CYS A 450 2.05 -43.05 -2.37
C CYS A 450 2.14 -41.92 -3.37
N TRP A 451 1.92 -40.67 -2.92
CA TRP A 451 2.16 -39.49 -3.71
C TRP A 451 3.55 -38.94 -3.40
N LEU A 452 4.29 -38.59 -4.43
CA LEU A 452 5.62 -38.01 -4.37
C LEU A 452 5.60 -36.63 -5.03
N LEU A 453 6.31 -35.66 -4.47
CA LEU A 453 6.50 -34.36 -5.09
C LEU A 453 7.71 -34.41 -6.04
N ALA A 454 7.46 -34.25 -7.34
CA ALA A 454 8.53 -34.17 -8.33
C ALA A 454 9.06 -32.74 -8.46
N GLY A 455 10.39 -32.58 -8.58
CA GLY A 455 11.03 -31.29 -8.80
C GLY A 455 11.31 -30.47 -7.54
N SER A 456 11.17 -31.03 -6.34
CA SER A 456 11.57 -30.36 -5.09
C SER A 456 13.07 -30.55 -4.77
N GLU A 457 13.63 -29.66 -3.95
CA GLU A 457 15.01 -29.77 -3.44
C GLU A 457 15.25 -31.03 -2.57
N ALA A 458 14.16 -31.69 -2.14
CA ALA A 458 14.15 -32.97 -1.44
C ALA A 458 13.32 -33.99 -2.21
N PRO A 459 13.84 -34.60 -3.26
CA PRO A 459 13.10 -35.57 -4.04
C PRO A 459 12.85 -36.86 -3.23
N GLY A 460 11.58 -37.32 -3.21
CA GLY A 460 11.24 -38.69 -2.92
C GLY A 460 10.67 -39.04 -1.55
N ALA A 461 10.40 -38.11 -0.67
CA ALA A 461 9.64 -38.44 0.54
C ALA A 461 8.17 -38.67 0.18
N PRO A 462 7.55 -39.82 0.57
CA PRO A 462 6.14 -40.07 0.33
C PRO A 462 5.28 -39.08 1.13
N LEU A 463 4.32 -38.45 0.43
CA LEU A 463 3.37 -37.53 1.02
C LEU A 463 2.20 -38.31 1.64
N THR A 464 1.80 -37.91 2.81
CA THR A 464 0.71 -38.51 3.58
C THR A 464 -0.44 -37.51 3.81
N ALA A 465 -1.60 -38.00 4.16
CA ALA A 465 -2.70 -37.14 4.58
C ALA A 465 -2.30 -36.39 5.87
N GLY A 466 -2.45 -35.07 5.86
CA GLY A 466 -2.01 -34.15 6.92
C GLY A 466 -0.71 -33.40 6.59
N ASP A 467 0.02 -33.80 5.54
CA ASP A 467 1.17 -33.06 5.07
C ASP A 467 0.74 -31.72 4.46
N ARG A 468 1.56 -30.72 4.67
CA ARG A 468 1.39 -29.37 4.14
C ARG A 468 2.47 -29.09 3.12
N LEU A 469 2.06 -28.54 1.99
CA LEU A 469 2.96 -28.01 0.99
C LEU A 469 2.96 -26.49 1.15
N GLU A 470 4.07 -25.92 1.58
CA GLU A 470 4.25 -24.46 1.68
C GLU A 470 4.88 -23.94 0.40
N LEU A 471 4.14 -23.11 -0.32
CA LEU A 471 4.63 -22.27 -1.39
C LEU A 471 5.07 -20.94 -0.79
N ALA A 472 6.35 -20.63 -0.86
CA ALA A 472 6.88 -19.39 -0.32
C ALA A 472 7.50 -18.53 -1.43
N ILE A 473 7.24 -17.21 -1.37
CA ILE A 473 7.93 -16.18 -2.11
C ILE A 473 8.28 -15.04 -1.15
N GLY A 474 9.57 -14.83 -0.91
CA GLY A 474 9.99 -13.95 0.17
C GLY A 474 9.37 -14.37 1.50
N ASP A 475 8.67 -13.45 2.15
CA ASP A 475 7.98 -13.71 3.44
C ASP A 475 6.53 -14.22 3.27
N GLU A 476 6.02 -14.24 2.05
CA GLU A 476 4.66 -14.75 1.79
C GLU A 476 4.64 -16.25 1.65
N LYS A 477 3.65 -16.86 2.30
CA LYS A 477 3.43 -18.30 2.27
C LYS A 477 2.00 -18.61 1.90
N THR A 478 1.83 -19.52 0.96
CA THR A 478 0.54 -20.17 0.64
C THR A 478 0.64 -21.63 1.02
N GLU A 479 -0.27 -22.09 1.86
CA GLU A 479 -0.32 -23.48 2.29
C GLU A 479 -1.33 -24.28 1.43
N LEU A 480 -0.89 -25.43 0.99
CA LEU A 480 -1.71 -26.48 0.38
C LEU A 480 -1.71 -27.67 1.35
N LEU A 481 -2.89 -28.08 1.80
CA LEU A 481 -3.03 -29.18 2.74
C LEU A 481 -3.46 -30.46 2.00
N LEU A 482 -2.72 -31.54 2.19
CA LEU A 482 -3.09 -32.87 1.70
C LEU A 482 -4.04 -33.55 2.68
N VAL A 483 -5.24 -33.94 2.25
CA VAL A 483 -6.25 -34.58 3.09
C VAL A 483 -6.74 -35.88 2.49
N ARG A 484 -7.21 -36.76 3.35
CA ARG A 484 -7.92 -37.97 2.95
C ARG A 484 -9.40 -37.81 3.30
N CYS A 485 -10.23 -37.74 2.26
CA CYS A 485 -11.67 -37.81 2.42
C CYS A 485 -12.07 -39.31 2.45
N LEU A 486 -12.68 -39.75 3.53
CA LEU A 486 -13.28 -41.08 3.60
C LEU A 486 -14.63 -41.05 2.85
N PRO A 487 -14.98 -42.07 2.11
CA PRO A 487 -16.34 -42.17 1.55
C PRO A 487 -17.36 -42.10 2.69
N SER A 488 -18.37 -41.27 2.52
CA SER A 488 -19.49 -41.17 3.48
C SER A 488 -20.13 -42.54 3.59
N THR A 489 -20.09 -43.15 4.78
CA THR A 489 -20.80 -44.39 5.12
C THR A 489 -22.29 -44.15 5.39
N VAL A 490 -22.92 -43.23 4.67
CA VAL A 490 -24.37 -43.12 4.69
C VAL A 490 -24.90 -44.26 3.83
N GLY A 491 -25.25 -45.36 4.49
CA GLY A 491 -26.01 -46.41 3.89
C GLY A 491 -27.38 -45.91 3.42
N PRO A 492 -27.97 -46.52 2.39
CA PRO A 492 -29.31 -46.13 1.98
C PRO A 492 -30.28 -46.42 3.11
N ALA A 493 -31.04 -45.37 3.49
CA ALA A 493 -32.20 -45.51 4.35
C ALA A 493 -33.38 -46.11 3.56
#